data_b1a19e8e9a27a9bc742a230354051fca
#
_entry.id   b1a19e8e9a27a9bc742a230354051fca
#
_cell.length_a   1.000
_cell.length_b   1.000
_cell.length_c   1.000
_cell.angle_alpha   90.00
_cell.angle_beta   90.00
_cell.angle_gamma   90.00
#
_symmetry.space_group_name_H-M   'P 1'
#
loop_
_entity.id
_entity.type
_entity.pdbx_description
1 polymer ?
#
loop_
_entity_poly.entity_id
_entity_poly.type
_entity_poly.pdbx_seq_one_letter_code
_entity_poly.pdbx_strand_id
1 'polypeptide(L)'
;MDKAHGFFTNVSNFDKTQSERDYAGKLSSKIGWKHYIIDVSRNSNGWTGTWCNPSRAKLGQDPEVTEGGDTRLDALLWVKHPGVSDGTCNGGPAAGVWWQAGAEALVTGGSP
;
A
#
# COMPACT_ATOMS: atom_id res chain seq x y z
N MET A 1 15.67 -14.29 5.27
CA MET A 1 15.04 -14.35 3.94
C MET A 1 15.46 -15.51 3.05
N ASP A 2 16.39 -16.35 3.50
CA ASP A 2 16.92 -17.42 2.61
C ASP A 2 15.86 -18.36 2.05
N LYS A 3 14.81 -18.62 2.82
CA LYS A 3 13.75 -19.55 2.41
C LYS A 3 12.55 -18.87 1.76
N ALA A 4 12.55 -17.55 1.65
CA ALA A 4 11.46 -16.82 1.03
C ALA A 4 11.77 -16.55 -0.45
N HIS A 5 10.74 -16.61 -1.30
CA HIS A 5 10.89 -16.27 -2.71
C HIS A 5 10.91 -14.75 -2.93
N GLY A 6 10.35 -14.00 -2.02
CA GLY A 6 10.26 -12.55 -2.14
C GLY A 6 9.61 -11.92 -0.93
N PHE A 7 9.25 -10.65 -1.07
CA PHE A 7 8.69 -9.89 0.04
C PHE A 7 7.65 -8.88 -0.48
N PHE A 8 6.87 -8.35 0.46
CA PHE A 8 5.92 -7.26 0.20
C PHE A 8 6.41 -6.00 0.87
N THR A 9 6.09 -4.83 0.31
CA THR A 9 6.32 -3.55 0.97
C THR A 9 5.04 -2.72 0.99
N ASN A 10 5.00 -1.70 1.83
CA ASN A 10 3.93 -0.73 1.92
C ASN A 10 2.57 -1.31 2.32
N VAL A 11 2.53 -2.53 2.85
CA VAL A 11 1.26 -3.16 3.24
C VAL A 11 0.54 -2.31 4.27
N SER A 12 -0.70 -1.91 3.96
CA SER A 12 -1.53 -1.02 4.76
C SER A 12 -0.92 0.37 5.00
N ASN A 13 0.12 0.75 4.28
CA ASN A 13 0.76 2.05 4.39
C ASN A 13 0.43 2.91 3.16
N PHE A 14 1.01 4.09 3.07
CA PHE A 14 0.57 5.12 2.13
C PHE A 14 1.71 5.70 1.29
N ASP A 15 2.91 5.20 1.41
CA ASP A 15 4.06 5.74 0.68
C ASP A 15 3.87 5.60 -0.83
N LYS A 16 4.27 6.62 -1.56
CA LYS A 16 4.12 6.62 -3.02
C LYS A 16 4.90 5.47 -3.65
N THR A 17 4.36 4.92 -4.73
CA THR A 17 4.92 3.76 -5.40
C THR A 17 6.40 3.94 -5.76
N GLN A 18 6.80 5.10 -6.27
CA GLN A 18 8.20 5.31 -6.65
C GLN A 18 9.14 5.25 -5.44
N SER A 19 8.74 5.83 -4.31
CA SER A 19 9.53 5.75 -3.08
C SER A 19 9.70 4.31 -2.61
N GLU A 20 8.63 3.51 -2.70
CA GLU A 20 8.67 2.10 -2.30
C GLU A 20 9.49 1.27 -3.30
N ARG A 21 9.45 1.60 -4.58
CA ARG A 21 10.31 0.93 -5.57
C ARG A 21 11.78 1.18 -5.27
N ASP A 22 12.15 2.41 -4.93
CA ASP A 22 13.53 2.74 -4.57
C ASP A 22 13.98 1.99 -3.33
N TYR A 23 13.13 1.97 -2.29
CA TYR A 23 13.42 1.24 -1.05
C TYR A 23 13.53 -0.26 -1.31
N ALA A 24 12.52 -0.83 -1.96
CA ALA A 24 12.46 -2.27 -2.20
C ALA A 24 13.60 -2.74 -3.11
N GLY A 25 13.97 -1.95 -4.11
CA GLY A 25 15.11 -2.26 -4.97
C GLY A 25 16.41 -2.34 -4.18
N LYS A 26 16.64 -1.41 -3.26
CA LYS A 26 17.82 -1.43 -2.38
C LYS A 26 17.80 -2.64 -1.46
N LEU A 27 16.64 -2.94 -0.86
CA LEU A 27 16.51 -4.11 0.00
C LEU A 27 16.75 -5.40 -0.77
N SER A 28 16.14 -5.53 -1.94
CA SER A 28 16.31 -6.69 -2.83
C SER A 28 17.79 -6.97 -3.08
N SER A 29 18.57 -5.94 -3.44
CA SER A 29 19.98 -6.11 -3.74
C SER A 29 20.79 -6.61 -2.53
N LYS A 30 20.33 -6.32 -1.32
CA LYS A 30 21.02 -6.73 -0.08
C LYS A 30 20.67 -8.14 0.37
N ILE A 31 19.60 -8.74 -0.16
CA ILE A 31 19.12 -10.05 0.29
C ILE A 31 19.07 -11.07 -0.86
N GLY A 32 19.91 -10.92 -1.85
CA GLY A 32 20.06 -11.88 -2.92
C GLY A 32 19.14 -11.67 -4.11
N TRP A 33 18.73 -10.43 -4.35
CA TRP A 33 17.90 -10.04 -5.49
C TRP A 33 16.53 -10.71 -5.48
N LYS A 34 15.92 -10.85 -4.31
CA LYS A 34 14.56 -11.37 -4.15
C LYS A 34 13.56 -10.47 -4.84
N HIS A 35 12.53 -11.08 -5.40
CA HIS A 35 11.41 -10.35 -6.02
C HIS A 35 10.51 -9.73 -4.96
N TYR A 36 9.70 -8.75 -5.34
CA TYR A 36 8.83 -8.08 -4.38
C TYR A 36 7.54 -7.60 -5.02
N ILE A 37 6.58 -7.29 -4.16
CA ILE A 37 5.27 -6.76 -4.50
C ILE A 37 5.03 -5.52 -3.63
N ILE A 38 4.43 -4.48 -4.19
CA ILE A 38 4.11 -3.25 -3.48
C ILE A 38 2.58 -3.15 -3.31
N ASP A 39 2.14 -2.84 -2.10
CA ASP A 39 0.73 -2.51 -1.84
C ASP A 39 0.47 -1.08 -2.31
N VAL A 40 -0.40 -0.93 -3.31
CA VAL A 40 -0.77 0.37 -3.87
C VAL A 40 -2.23 0.73 -3.60
N SER A 41 -2.84 0.11 -2.58
CA SER A 41 -4.26 0.30 -2.30
C SER A 41 -4.64 1.73 -1.94
N ARG A 42 -3.79 2.47 -1.20
CA ARG A 42 -4.13 3.79 -0.68
C ARG A 42 -2.99 4.80 -0.78
N ASN A 43 -2.17 4.72 -1.81
CA ASN A 43 -0.92 5.49 -1.83
C ASN A 43 -0.82 6.60 -2.88
N SER A 44 -1.91 6.94 -3.59
CA SER A 44 -1.84 7.99 -4.62
C SER A 44 -1.39 9.34 -4.11
N ASN A 45 -1.84 9.73 -2.90
CA ASN A 45 -1.46 11.02 -2.31
C ASN A 45 -0.27 10.93 -1.36
N GLY A 46 0.26 9.72 -1.13
CA GLY A 46 1.38 9.51 -0.22
C GLY A 46 0.96 9.67 1.25
N TRP A 47 1.96 9.79 2.11
CA TRP A 47 1.75 9.94 3.55
C TRP A 47 1.08 11.29 3.86
N THR A 48 -0.01 11.27 4.62
CA THR A 48 -0.77 12.49 4.94
C THR A 48 -0.81 12.80 6.44
N GLY A 49 0.07 12.21 7.24
CA GLY A 49 0.26 12.58 8.63
C GLY A 49 0.00 11.49 9.67
N THR A 50 -0.78 10.47 9.35
CA THR A 50 -1.05 9.35 10.26
C THR A 50 -1.29 8.07 9.45
N TRP A 51 -1.07 6.92 10.07
CA TRP A 51 -1.32 5.63 9.42
C TRP A 51 -2.76 5.16 9.56
N CYS A 52 -3.48 5.66 10.56
CA CYS A 52 -4.78 5.13 10.94
C CYS A 52 -5.92 5.99 10.39
N ASN A 53 -6.61 5.51 9.37
CA ASN A 53 -7.72 6.21 8.71
C ASN A 53 -7.39 7.67 8.37
N PRO A 54 -6.26 7.95 7.70
CA PRO A 54 -5.87 9.34 7.46
C PRO A 54 -6.83 10.05 6.51
N SER A 55 -7.04 11.34 6.75
CA SER A 55 -7.72 12.20 5.79
C SER A 55 -6.83 12.41 4.56
N ARG A 56 -7.44 12.65 3.42
CA ARG A 56 -6.76 12.96 2.16
C ARG A 56 -5.96 11.81 1.53
N ALA A 57 -6.01 10.63 2.12
CA ALA A 57 -5.50 9.45 1.44
C ALA A 57 -6.40 9.15 0.22
N LYS A 58 -5.82 8.58 -0.80
CA LYS A 58 -6.54 8.27 -2.02
C LYS A 58 -6.15 6.90 -2.54
N LEU A 59 -7.09 6.19 -3.15
CA LEU A 59 -6.82 4.91 -3.80
C LEU A 59 -5.63 5.05 -4.75
N GLY A 60 -4.79 4.04 -4.76
CA GLY A 60 -3.70 3.95 -5.71
C GLY A 60 -4.17 3.48 -7.08
N GLN A 61 -3.21 3.16 -7.93
CA GLN A 61 -3.51 2.64 -9.25
C GLN A 61 -4.19 1.28 -9.17
N ASP A 62 -4.82 0.86 -10.26
CA ASP A 62 -5.41 -0.47 -10.35
C ASP A 62 -4.32 -1.54 -10.15
N PRO A 63 -4.67 -2.66 -9.52
CA PRO A 63 -3.72 -3.77 -9.40
C PRO A 63 -3.24 -4.24 -10.76
N GLU A 64 -1.95 -4.56 -10.86
CA GLU A 64 -1.41 -5.13 -12.09
C GLU A 64 -0.24 -6.06 -11.80
N VAL A 65 -0.08 -7.07 -12.64
CA VAL A 65 1.11 -7.92 -12.63
C VAL A 65 2.12 -7.28 -13.57
N THR A 66 3.33 -7.04 -13.06
CA THR A 66 4.42 -6.45 -13.86
C THR A 66 5.23 -7.56 -14.52
N GLU A 67 6.08 -7.20 -15.48
CA GLU A 67 6.95 -8.18 -16.12
C GLU A 67 8.09 -8.64 -15.20
N GLY A 68 8.29 -8.00 -14.06
CA GLY A 68 9.41 -8.30 -13.18
C GLY A 68 10.74 -7.89 -13.81
N GLY A 69 11.32 -8.79 -14.56
CA GLY A 69 12.56 -8.50 -15.28
C GLY A 69 13.67 -8.03 -14.36
N ASP A 70 14.42 -7.03 -14.81
CA ASP A 70 15.56 -6.49 -14.08
C ASP A 70 15.15 -5.73 -12.81
N THR A 71 13.91 -5.30 -12.70
CA THR A 71 13.43 -4.53 -11.55
C THR A 71 13.11 -5.40 -10.35
N ARG A 72 12.89 -6.67 -10.54
CA ARG A 72 12.44 -7.61 -9.49
C ARG A 72 11.05 -7.29 -8.92
N LEU A 73 10.36 -6.31 -9.48
CA LEU A 73 8.98 -5.99 -9.10
C LEU A 73 8.02 -6.90 -9.86
N ASP A 74 7.33 -7.78 -9.16
CA ASP A 74 6.42 -8.74 -9.78
C ASP A 74 5.01 -8.22 -9.96
N ALA A 75 4.53 -7.40 -9.03
CA ALA A 75 3.17 -6.89 -9.09
C ALA A 75 2.97 -5.67 -8.21
N LEU A 76 1.96 -4.89 -8.56
CA LEU A 76 1.40 -3.83 -7.73
C LEU A 76 0.01 -4.30 -7.34
N LEU A 77 -0.26 -4.53 -6.07
CA LEU A 77 -1.50 -5.14 -5.61
C LEU A 77 -2.18 -4.31 -4.52
N TRP A 78 -3.42 -4.61 -4.27
CA TRP A 78 -4.17 -4.10 -3.14
C TRP A 78 -4.21 -5.19 -2.06
N VAL A 79 -3.12 -5.28 -1.27
CA VAL A 79 -3.04 -6.25 -0.17
C VAL A 79 -3.97 -5.83 0.97
N LYS A 80 -3.93 -4.55 1.34
CA LYS A 80 -4.94 -3.96 2.22
C LYS A 80 -6.24 -3.82 1.43
N HIS A 81 -7.35 -4.20 2.03
CA HIS A 81 -8.67 -3.96 1.44
C HIS A 81 -9.08 -2.51 1.74
N PRO A 82 -9.01 -1.61 0.74
CA PRO A 82 -9.35 -0.21 0.97
C PRO A 82 -10.82 -0.06 1.28
N GLY A 83 -11.36 0.48 2.14
CA GLY A 83 -12.76 0.51 2.51
C GLY A 83 -13.04 -0.15 3.84
N VAL A 84 -12.10 -0.96 4.37
CA VAL A 84 -12.21 -1.40 5.75
C VAL A 84 -11.41 -0.46 6.66
N SER A 85 -11.92 -0.23 7.87
CA SER A 85 -11.29 0.66 8.83
C SER A 85 -9.95 0.10 9.32
N ASP A 86 -8.99 1.00 9.57
CA ASP A 86 -7.72 0.64 10.21
C ASP A 86 -7.86 0.51 11.73
N GLY A 87 -8.92 1.06 12.30
CA GLY A 87 -9.16 1.09 13.75
C GLY A 87 -10.10 2.21 14.14
N THR A 88 -10.30 2.39 15.46
CA THR A 88 -11.24 3.39 16.00
C THR A 88 -10.67 4.82 16.02
N CYS A 89 -9.71 5.12 15.19
CA CYS A 89 -9.08 6.44 15.06
C CYS A 89 -9.74 7.23 13.93
N ASN A 90 -9.65 8.55 14.03
CA ASN A 90 -10.16 9.47 13.00
C ASN A 90 -11.61 9.18 12.57
N GLY A 91 -12.43 8.76 13.52
CA GLY A 91 -13.87 8.55 13.30
C GLY A 91 -14.25 7.19 12.74
N GLY A 92 -13.30 6.30 12.52
CA GLY A 92 -13.59 4.98 11.96
C GLY A 92 -14.13 3.97 12.98
N PRO A 93 -14.84 2.93 12.49
CA PRO A 93 -15.22 1.81 13.33
C PRO A 93 -14.01 0.93 13.67
N ALA A 94 -14.23 -0.18 14.37
CA ALA A 94 -13.17 -1.11 14.72
C ALA A 94 -12.40 -1.59 13.49
N ALA A 95 -11.14 -1.95 13.69
CA ALA A 95 -10.27 -2.45 12.61
C ALA A 95 -10.93 -3.63 11.87
N GLY A 96 -10.86 -3.62 10.55
CA GLY A 96 -11.41 -4.68 9.71
C GLY A 96 -12.89 -4.56 9.40
N VAL A 97 -13.60 -3.59 9.97
CA VAL A 97 -15.03 -3.36 9.69
C VAL A 97 -15.15 -2.45 8.46
N TRP A 98 -16.10 -2.78 7.56
CA TRP A 98 -16.38 -1.93 6.40
C TRP A 98 -16.83 -0.54 6.86
N TRP A 99 -16.29 0.48 6.22
CA TRP A 99 -16.58 1.88 6.55
C TRP A 99 -16.90 2.67 5.30
N GLN A 100 -18.19 2.81 4.99
CA GLN A 100 -18.66 3.43 3.76
C GLN A 100 -18.09 4.85 3.57
N ALA A 101 -18.13 5.69 4.59
CA ALA A 101 -17.63 7.07 4.49
C ALA A 101 -16.13 7.08 4.20
N GLY A 102 -15.38 6.18 4.82
CA GLY A 102 -13.94 6.06 4.56
C GLY A 102 -13.64 5.58 3.15
N ALA A 103 -14.42 4.63 2.64
CA ALA A 103 -14.27 4.15 1.27
C ALA A 103 -14.53 5.26 0.25
N GLU A 104 -15.60 6.03 0.46
CA GLU A 104 -15.91 7.17 -0.42
C GLU A 104 -14.83 8.23 -0.39
N ALA A 105 -14.28 8.53 0.79
CA ALA A 105 -13.19 9.48 0.92
C ALA A 105 -11.95 9.06 0.14
N LEU A 106 -11.64 7.77 0.10
CA LEU A 106 -10.50 7.25 -0.65
C LEU A 106 -10.66 7.43 -2.15
N VAL A 107 -11.88 7.39 -2.67
CA VAL A 107 -12.12 7.60 -4.10
C VAL A 107 -11.78 9.03 -4.49
N THR A 108 -12.10 10.00 -3.65
CA THR A 108 -11.91 11.42 -3.96
C THR A 108 -10.59 11.99 -3.43
N GLY A 109 -9.97 11.34 -2.45
CA GLY A 109 -8.81 11.90 -1.74
C GLY A 109 -9.21 12.95 -0.72
N GLY A 110 -10.46 12.93 -0.26
CA GLY A 110 -10.99 13.87 0.72
C GLY A 110 -10.99 13.34 2.14
N SER A 111 -11.94 13.80 2.95
CA SER A 111 -12.12 13.36 4.33
C SER A 111 -13.41 12.56 4.47
N PRO A 112 -13.41 11.54 5.33
CA PRO A 112 -14.62 10.77 5.61
C PRO A 112 -15.75 11.58 6.19
#